data_dfe1c8ca9f50749c890d53a52803ba95
#
_entry.id   dfe1c8ca9f50749c890d53a52803ba95
#
_cell.length_a   1.000
_cell.length_b   1.000
_cell.length_c   1.000
_cell.angle_alpha   90.00
_cell.angle_beta   90.00
_cell.angle_gamma   90.00
#
_symmetry.space_group_name_H-M   'P 1'
#
loop_
_entity.id
_entity.type
_entity.pdbx_description
1 polymer ?
#
loop_
_entity_poly.entity_id
_entity_poly.type
_entity_poly.pdbx_seq_one_letter_code
_entity_poly.pdbx_strand_id
1 'polypeptide(L)'
;SADYDDATQSGYGFYRRKDGKFGLNVTDISVWGKAYFNNLTIRELTYVGGNLVFSPSAGKIFEVREITDDNGEVTGWKCYLLADDGTTATTNMWEVDDQVRCETFNIKAGVYENVSNKFYWRKITEVSTGNEEITDADGNVLYDGKKYSWIIISATDKAIGSDNPAA
;
A
#
# COMPACT_ATOMS: atom_id res chain seq x y z
N SER A 1 -32.94 3.87 -17.07
CA SER A 1 -32.94 3.81 -18.54
C SER A 1 -34.18 3.09 -19.04
N ALA A 2 -34.70 3.47 -20.20
CA ALA A 2 -35.81 2.75 -20.84
C ALA A 2 -35.43 1.32 -21.26
N ASP A 3 -34.12 1.07 -21.38
CA ASP A 3 -33.55 -0.22 -21.81
C ASP A 3 -32.96 -1.01 -20.65
N TYR A 4 -33.29 -0.63 -19.40
CA TYR A 4 -32.82 -1.38 -18.24
C TYR A 4 -33.60 -2.68 -18.10
N ASP A 5 -32.88 -3.78 -18.07
CA ASP A 5 -33.39 -5.11 -17.83
C ASP A 5 -32.46 -5.88 -16.89
N ASP A 6 -32.93 -6.21 -15.69
CA ASP A 6 -32.18 -6.91 -14.66
C ASP A 6 -31.91 -8.38 -15.04
N ALA A 7 -32.83 -9.00 -15.82
CA ALA A 7 -32.68 -10.39 -16.23
C ALA A 7 -31.60 -10.58 -17.28
N THR A 8 -31.45 -9.63 -18.20
CA THR A 8 -30.37 -9.63 -19.21
C THR A 8 -29.16 -8.83 -18.82
N GLN A 9 -29.21 -8.16 -17.64
CA GLN A 9 -28.14 -7.30 -17.11
C GLN A 9 -27.73 -6.20 -18.11
N SER A 10 -28.70 -5.58 -18.75
CA SER A 10 -28.48 -4.52 -19.74
C SER A 10 -28.94 -3.16 -19.24
N GLY A 11 -28.32 -2.10 -19.78
CA GLY A 11 -28.64 -0.72 -19.44
C GLY A 11 -28.16 -0.28 -18.06
N TYR A 12 -28.90 0.69 -17.47
CA TYR A 12 -28.62 1.14 -16.09
C TYR A 12 -29.93 1.39 -15.33
N GLY A 13 -29.89 1.18 -14.01
CA GLY A 13 -31.02 1.45 -13.14
C GLY A 13 -30.59 2.01 -11.79
N PHE A 14 -31.26 3.08 -11.37
CA PHE A 14 -31.24 3.54 -9.97
C PHE A 14 -32.50 3.06 -9.30
N TYR A 15 -32.39 2.43 -8.14
CA TYR A 15 -33.55 1.94 -7.42
C TYR A 15 -33.36 2.06 -5.91
N ARG A 16 -34.49 2.12 -5.20
CA ARG A 16 -34.52 2.10 -3.74
C ARG A 16 -34.77 0.66 -3.27
N ARG A 17 -33.91 0.17 -2.42
CA ARG A 17 -34.05 -1.14 -1.79
C ARG A 17 -35.13 -1.12 -0.71
N LYS A 18 -35.62 -2.29 -0.31
CA LYS A 18 -36.58 -2.44 0.79
C LYS A 18 -36.04 -1.96 2.13
N ASP A 19 -34.72 -1.99 2.32
CA ASP A 19 -33.99 -1.50 3.51
C ASP A 19 -33.80 0.05 3.49
N GLY A 20 -34.36 0.73 2.50
CA GLY A 20 -34.31 2.18 2.35
C GLY A 20 -33.05 2.71 1.66
N LYS A 21 -32.06 1.86 1.41
CA LYS A 21 -30.81 2.23 0.70
C LYS A 21 -31.04 2.29 -0.80
N PHE A 22 -30.15 2.98 -1.49
CA PHE A 22 -30.15 3.07 -2.95
C PHE A 22 -29.20 2.06 -3.56
N GLY A 23 -29.57 1.51 -4.70
CA GLY A 23 -28.75 0.66 -5.54
C GLY A 23 -28.57 1.28 -6.92
N LEU A 24 -27.44 0.98 -7.55
CA LEU A 24 -27.14 1.31 -8.93
C LEU A 24 -26.72 0.01 -9.64
N ASN A 25 -27.43 -0.35 -10.69
CA ASN A 25 -27.03 -1.40 -11.61
C ASN A 25 -26.61 -0.76 -12.93
N VAL A 26 -25.44 -1.11 -13.43
CA VAL A 26 -24.87 -0.65 -14.70
C VAL A 26 -24.10 -1.79 -15.35
N THR A 27 -24.02 -1.80 -16.66
CA THR A 27 -23.22 -2.78 -17.40
C THR A 27 -21.74 -2.51 -17.21
N ASP A 28 -21.32 -1.25 -17.39
CA ASP A 28 -19.92 -0.83 -17.29
C ASP A 28 -19.81 0.48 -16.50
N ILE A 29 -18.72 0.63 -15.76
CA ILE A 29 -18.33 1.86 -15.08
C ILE A 29 -16.92 2.24 -15.50
N SER A 30 -16.75 3.45 -16.06
CA SER A 30 -15.44 4.06 -16.31
C SER A 30 -15.28 5.30 -15.43
N VAL A 31 -14.21 5.34 -14.63
CA VAL A 31 -13.91 6.47 -13.75
C VAL A 31 -12.58 7.08 -14.16
N TRP A 32 -12.59 8.31 -14.68
CA TRP A 32 -11.39 9.05 -15.11
C TRP A 32 -10.71 9.84 -13.97
N GLY A 33 -11.26 9.78 -12.79
CA GLY A 33 -10.74 10.41 -11.59
C GLY A 33 -10.57 9.38 -10.48
N LYS A 34 -11.04 9.71 -9.28
CA LYS A 34 -11.00 8.85 -8.10
C LYS A 34 -12.36 8.24 -7.82
N ALA A 35 -12.38 6.96 -7.47
CA ALA A 35 -13.55 6.29 -6.89
C ALA A 35 -13.26 5.96 -5.43
N TYR A 36 -14.22 6.22 -4.54
CA TYR A 36 -14.11 5.93 -3.11
C TYR A 36 -15.15 4.88 -2.74
N PHE A 37 -14.68 3.76 -2.19
CA PHE A 37 -15.53 2.66 -1.74
C PHE A 37 -15.30 2.41 -0.26
N ASN A 38 -16.34 2.45 0.55
CA ASN A 38 -16.26 2.00 1.95
C ASN A 38 -16.15 0.47 2.03
N ASN A 39 -16.86 -0.22 1.14
CA ASN A 39 -16.78 -1.67 1.00
C ASN A 39 -16.82 -2.03 -0.48
N LEU A 40 -15.95 -2.95 -0.89
CA LEU A 40 -15.90 -3.47 -2.26
C LEU A 40 -15.98 -5.00 -2.23
N THR A 41 -17.04 -5.56 -2.86
CA THR A 41 -17.16 -7.00 -3.07
C THR A 41 -17.01 -7.29 -4.56
N ILE A 42 -16.00 -8.08 -4.91
CA ILE A 42 -15.72 -8.46 -6.30
C ILE A 42 -16.09 -9.94 -6.44
N ARG A 43 -17.02 -10.25 -7.35
CA ARG A 43 -17.42 -11.65 -7.63
C ARG A 43 -16.47 -12.33 -8.57
N GLU A 44 -16.01 -11.58 -9.58
CA GLU A 44 -15.04 -12.05 -10.55
C GLU A 44 -14.11 -10.89 -10.88
N LEU A 45 -12.81 -11.17 -10.94
CA LEU A 45 -11.79 -10.19 -11.32
C LEU A 45 -11.02 -10.73 -12.51
N THR A 46 -11.23 -10.10 -13.66
CA THR A 46 -10.43 -10.35 -14.87
C THR A 46 -9.59 -9.12 -15.16
N TYR A 47 -8.27 -9.28 -15.26
CA TYR A 47 -7.36 -8.21 -15.61
C TYR A 47 -6.32 -8.65 -16.64
N VAL A 48 -5.81 -7.68 -17.37
CA VAL A 48 -4.80 -7.92 -18.42
C VAL A 48 -3.47 -7.33 -17.96
N GLY A 49 -2.55 -8.21 -17.57
CA GLY A 49 -1.18 -7.88 -17.21
C GLY A 49 -0.98 -7.40 -15.76
N GLY A 50 0.11 -7.85 -15.14
CA GLY A 50 0.54 -7.46 -13.81
C GLY A 50 -0.14 -8.20 -12.65
N ASN A 51 0.31 -7.90 -11.43
CA ASN A 51 -0.26 -8.41 -10.19
C ASN A 51 -1.19 -7.37 -9.58
N LEU A 52 -2.36 -7.80 -9.10
CA LEU A 52 -3.27 -6.97 -8.32
C LEU A 52 -3.26 -7.46 -6.88
N VAL A 53 -2.89 -6.58 -5.96
CA VAL A 53 -2.86 -6.86 -4.53
C VAL A 53 -3.84 -5.96 -3.80
N PHE A 54 -4.77 -6.55 -3.08
CA PHE A 54 -5.61 -5.84 -2.11
C PHE A 54 -5.08 -6.15 -0.71
N SER A 55 -4.67 -5.13 0.01
CA SER A 55 -4.19 -5.25 1.39
C SER A 55 -4.88 -4.20 2.25
N PRO A 56 -5.25 -4.52 3.51
CA PRO A 56 -5.71 -3.53 4.47
C PRO A 56 -4.60 -2.54 4.83
N SER A 57 -3.33 -2.96 4.68
CA SER A 57 -2.17 -2.15 4.99
C SER A 57 -1.32 -1.94 3.74
N ALA A 58 -1.06 -0.70 3.41
CA ALA A 58 -0.14 -0.30 2.36
C ALA A 58 0.46 1.07 2.69
N GLY A 59 1.70 1.31 2.25
CA GLY A 59 2.36 2.59 2.45
C GLY A 59 3.53 2.77 1.48
N LYS A 60 3.87 4.02 1.23
CA LYS A 60 5.10 4.36 0.53
C LYS A 60 6.19 4.58 1.56
N ILE A 61 7.30 3.88 1.41
CA ILE A 61 8.50 4.11 2.24
C ILE A 61 9.04 5.51 1.91
N PHE A 62 9.26 6.29 2.95
CA PHE A 62 9.81 7.64 2.87
C PHE A 62 11.30 7.66 3.20
N GLU A 63 11.70 6.92 4.24
CA GLU A 63 13.09 6.79 4.69
C GLU A 63 13.32 5.38 5.22
N VAL A 64 14.54 4.87 5.08
CA VAL A 64 14.97 3.57 5.59
C VAL A 64 16.22 3.76 6.43
N ARG A 65 16.22 3.17 7.64
CA ARG A 65 17.39 3.11 8.52
C ARG A 65 17.74 1.68 8.83
N GLU A 66 18.99 1.33 8.69
CA GLU A 66 19.51 0.02 9.08
C GLU A 66 19.53 -0.10 10.61
N ILE A 67 19.19 -1.29 11.09
CA ILE A 67 19.32 -1.69 12.49
C ILE A 67 20.41 -2.75 12.55
N THR A 68 21.41 -2.49 13.35
CA THR A 68 22.56 -3.40 13.54
C THR A 68 22.60 -3.94 14.96
N ASP A 69 23.15 -5.13 15.12
CA ASP A 69 23.51 -5.68 16.42
C ASP A 69 24.84 -5.10 16.96
N ASP A 70 25.25 -5.57 18.14
CA ASP A 70 26.49 -5.16 18.79
C ASP A 70 27.76 -5.54 18.00
N ASN A 71 27.66 -6.45 17.03
CA ASN A 71 28.76 -6.87 16.16
C ASN A 71 28.77 -6.06 14.84
N GLY A 72 27.80 -5.18 14.62
CA GLY A 72 27.63 -4.40 13.39
C GLY A 72 26.90 -5.13 12.26
N GLU A 73 26.33 -6.31 12.52
CA GLU A 73 25.55 -7.05 11.53
C GLU A 73 24.13 -6.48 11.42
N VAL A 74 23.64 -6.32 10.19
CA VAL A 74 22.29 -5.79 9.95
C VAL A 74 21.24 -6.83 10.33
N THR A 75 20.44 -6.52 11.33
CA THR A 75 19.36 -7.38 11.84
C THR A 75 17.99 -7.03 11.25
N GLY A 76 17.83 -5.80 10.77
CA GLY A 76 16.59 -5.33 10.17
C GLY A 76 16.71 -3.93 9.59
N TRP A 77 15.57 -3.44 9.08
CA TRP A 77 15.44 -2.07 8.60
C TRP A 77 14.20 -1.42 9.16
N LYS A 78 14.36 -0.24 9.75
CA LYS A 78 13.27 0.63 10.14
C LYS A 78 12.84 1.43 8.92
N CYS A 79 11.64 1.14 8.44
CA CYS A 79 11.05 1.76 7.26
C CYS A 79 9.99 2.78 7.70
N TYR A 80 10.24 4.05 7.46
CA TYR A 80 9.31 5.13 7.79
C TYR A 80 8.28 5.29 6.67
N LEU A 81 7.02 5.37 7.06
CA LEU A 81 5.86 5.55 6.19
C LEU A 81 5.22 6.89 6.53
N LEU A 82 4.98 7.74 5.54
CA LEU A 82 4.32 9.04 5.78
C LEU A 82 2.91 8.80 6.32
N ALA A 83 2.67 9.24 7.53
CA ALA A 83 1.39 9.08 8.22
C ALA A 83 0.57 10.38 8.22
N ASP A 84 1.21 11.53 8.33
CA ASP A 84 0.54 12.82 8.34
C ASP A 84 1.45 13.89 7.72
N ASP A 85 0.95 14.59 6.71
CA ASP A 85 1.64 15.69 6.02
C ASP A 85 0.99 17.06 6.28
N GLY A 86 0.07 17.13 7.26
CA GLY A 86 -0.71 18.30 7.58
C GLY A 86 -1.97 18.48 6.73
N THR A 87 -2.12 17.67 5.66
CA THR A 87 -3.29 17.70 4.77
C THR A 87 -4.01 16.36 4.74
N THR A 88 -3.24 15.27 4.73
CA THR A 88 -3.75 13.90 4.69
C THR A 88 -3.12 13.09 5.81
N ALA A 89 -3.94 12.40 6.59
CA ALA A 89 -3.50 11.47 7.62
C ALA A 89 -3.90 10.04 7.27
N THR A 90 -2.97 9.09 7.50
CA THR A 90 -3.19 7.66 7.32
C THR A 90 -2.88 6.90 8.61
N THR A 91 -3.57 5.81 8.84
CA THR A 91 -3.33 4.94 10.00
C THR A 91 -2.46 3.77 9.58
N ASN A 92 -1.46 3.47 10.40
CA ASN A 92 -0.67 2.25 10.23
C ASN A 92 -1.52 1.05 10.67
N MET A 93 -1.79 0.15 9.72
CA MET A 93 -2.60 -1.06 9.93
C MET A 93 -1.73 -2.34 9.96
N TRP A 94 -0.40 -2.19 9.93
CA TRP A 94 0.53 -3.30 10.02
C TRP A 94 0.59 -3.86 11.43
N GLU A 95 0.73 -5.17 11.53
CA GLU A 95 0.93 -5.88 12.79
C GLU A 95 2.28 -6.63 12.78
N VAL A 96 2.80 -6.93 13.99
CA VAL A 96 3.96 -7.79 14.14
C VAL A 96 3.61 -9.18 13.60
N ASP A 97 4.56 -9.82 12.94
CA ASP A 97 4.45 -11.09 12.23
C ASP A 97 3.74 -11.02 10.86
N ASP A 98 3.23 -9.85 10.46
CA ASP A 98 2.78 -9.64 9.09
C ASP A 98 3.94 -9.79 8.08
N GLN A 99 3.57 -10.09 6.85
CA GLN A 99 4.52 -10.17 5.74
C GLN A 99 4.35 -8.94 4.84
N VAL A 100 5.40 -8.13 4.76
CA VAL A 100 5.43 -6.99 3.84
C VAL A 100 6.04 -7.41 2.51
N ARG A 101 5.34 -7.06 1.43
CA ARG A 101 5.82 -7.23 0.07
C ARG A 101 6.00 -5.86 -0.59
N CYS A 102 7.15 -5.65 -1.19
CA CYS A 102 7.41 -4.51 -2.06
C CYS A 102 7.78 -5.01 -3.45
N GLU A 103 7.26 -4.36 -4.45
CA GLU A 103 7.58 -4.64 -5.83
C GLU A 103 7.59 -3.31 -6.59
N THR A 104 8.77 -2.89 -7.00
CA THR A 104 8.94 -1.65 -7.75
C THR A 104 9.41 -1.99 -9.15
N PHE A 105 8.57 -1.66 -10.13
CA PHE A 105 8.90 -1.77 -11.55
C PHE A 105 9.32 -0.41 -12.09
N ASN A 106 10.52 -0.31 -12.59
CA ASN A 106 10.95 0.87 -13.31
C ASN A 106 10.91 0.57 -14.82
N ILE A 107 9.81 0.94 -15.46
CA ILE A 107 9.68 0.85 -16.91
C ILE A 107 10.20 2.17 -17.49
N LYS A 108 11.44 2.18 -17.94
CA LYS A 108 11.97 3.27 -18.77
C LYS A 108 11.71 2.91 -20.23
N ALA A 109 10.98 3.74 -20.95
CA ALA A 109 10.69 3.53 -22.36
C ALA A 109 11.98 3.24 -23.16
N GLY A 110 12.02 2.11 -23.86
CA GLY A 110 13.16 1.71 -24.73
C GLY A 110 14.33 1.00 -24.05
N VAL A 111 14.22 0.67 -22.75
CA VAL A 111 15.25 -0.10 -22.03
C VAL A 111 14.61 -1.33 -21.42
N TYR A 112 15.00 -2.52 -21.89
CA TYR A 112 14.52 -3.83 -21.40
C TYR A 112 15.39 -4.40 -20.27
N GLU A 113 16.37 -3.65 -19.78
CA GLU A 113 17.20 -4.08 -18.66
C GLU A 113 16.47 -3.79 -17.34
N ASN A 114 16.54 -4.72 -16.40
CA ASN A 114 15.99 -4.64 -15.03
C ASN A 114 16.70 -3.57 -14.18
N VAL A 115 16.80 -2.36 -14.69
CA VAL A 115 17.43 -1.25 -14.00
C VAL A 115 16.46 -0.75 -12.93
N SER A 116 16.79 -0.98 -11.67
CA SER A 116 16.08 -0.50 -10.49
C SER A 116 14.76 -1.18 -10.15
N ASN A 117 14.51 -2.40 -10.63
CA ASN A 117 13.45 -3.21 -10.05
C ASN A 117 13.89 -3.67 -8.68
N LYS A 118 13.03 -3.43 -7.68
CA LYS A 118 13.23 -3.96 -6.34
C LYS A 118 12.08 -4.88 -5.99
N PHE A 119 12.44 -6.03 -5.49
CA PHE A 119 11.50 -6.99 -4.95
C PHE A 119 11.98 -7.41 -3.57
N TYR A 120 11.09 -7.34 -2.58
CA TYR A 120 11.30 -8.05 -1.33
C TYR A 120 9.99 -8.54 -0.74
N TRP A 121 10.08 -9.61 -0.02
CA TRP A 121 9.03 -10.18 0.81
C TRP A 121 9.67 -10.55 2.14
N ARG A 122 9.34 -9.80 3.19
CA ARG A 122 10.00 -9.88 4.49
C ARG A 122 8.99 -9.83 5.61
N LYS A 123 9.33 -10.46 6.73
CA LYS A 123 8.53 -10.44 7.94
C LYS A 123 8.71 -9.13 8.71
N ILE A 124 7.61 -8.61 9.25
CA ILE A 124 7.61 -7.47 10.16
C ILE A 124 7.91 -7.95 11.57
N THR A 125 8.89 -7.35 12.21
CA THR A 125 9.31 -7.68 13.58
C THR A 125 8.82 -6.67 14.61
N GLU A 126 8.63 -5.41 14.20
CA GLU A 126 8.10 -4.35 15.07
C GLU A 126 7.27 -3.37 14.26
N VAL A 127 6.33 -2.71 14.95
CA VAL A 127 5.42 -1.71 14.38
C VAL A 127 5.31 -0.52 15.33
N SER A 128 5.27 0.70 14.80
CA SER A 128 5.05 1.89 15.61
C SER A 128 3.68 1.88 16.27
N THR A 129 3.61 2.26 17.53
CA THR A 129 2.36 2.44 18.27
C THR A 129 1.70 3.81 18.05
N GLY A 130 2.38 4.70 17.35
CA GLY A 130 1.93 6.05 17.02
C GLY A 130 2.79 6.67 15.93
N ASN A 131 2.49 7.93 15.63
CA ASN A 131 3.24 8.71 14.65
C ASN A 131 4.34 9.52 15.32
N GLU A 132 5.52 9.56 14.74
CA GLU A 132 6.68 10.30 15.22
C GLU A 132 7.29 11.19 14.14
N GLU A 133 8.08 12.16 14.54
CA GLU A 133 8.92 12.95 13.64
C GLU A 133 10.23 12.20 13.38
N ILE A 134 10.79 12.37 12.20
CA ILE A 134 12.13 11.84 11.89
C ILE A 134 13.17 12.88 12.30
N THR A 135 14.11 12.47 13.14
CA THR A 135 15.20 13.33 13.62
C THR A 135 16.56 12.83 13.12
N ASP A 136 17.53 13.75 13.04
CA ASP A 136 18.94 13.41 12.85
C ASP A 136 19.57 12.87 14.13
N ALA A 137 20.89 12.59 14.09
CA ALA A 137 21.64 12.09 15.23
C ALA A 137 21.74 13.12 16.40
N ASP A 138 21.58 14.40 16.11
CA ASP A 138 21.63 15.49 17.06
C ASP A 138 20.24 15.83 17.63
N GLY A 139 19.19 15.14 17.17
CA GLY A 139 17.82 15.32 17.62
C GLY A 139 17.05 16.41 16.88
N ASN A 140 17.57 16.99 15.81
CA ASN A 140 16.86 18.00 15.02
C ASN A 140 15.85 17.32 14.10
N VAL A 141 14.66 17.90 13.99
CA VAL A 141 13.60 17.41 13.09
C VAL A 141 14.03 17.64 11.64
N LEU A 142 14.07 16.58 10.85
CA LEU A 142 14.51 16.65 9.44
C LEU A 142 13.42 17.12 8.49
N TYR A 143 12.16 16.80 8.79
CA TYR A 143 11.02 17.05 7.90
C TYR A 143 9.90 17.72 8.68
N ASP A 144 10.04 19.03 8.90
CA ASP A 144 9.12 19.83 9.70
C ASP A 144 7.66 19.72 9.23
N GLY A 145 6.75 19.62 10.20
CA GLY A 145 5.32 19.52 9.97
C GLY A 145 4.82 18.18 9.47
N LYS A 146 5.68 17.15 9.39
CA LYS A 146 5.31 15.79 8.95
C LYS A 146 5.49 14.78 10.07
N LYS A 147 4.59 13.80 10.11
CA LYS A 147 4.66 12.68 11.05
C LYS A 147 4.64 11.36 10.31
N TYR A 148 5.36 10.40 10.86
CA TYR A 148 5.62 9.11 10.24
C TYR A 148 5.25 7.99 11.21
N SER A 149 4.57 6.98 10.70
CA SER A 149 4.57 5.66 11.31
C SER A 149 5.76 4.88 10.78
N TRP A 150 6.08 3.76 11.40
CA TRP A 150 7.15 2.90 10.90
C TRP A 150 6.86 1.42 11.15
N ILE A 151 7.53 0.61 10.38
CA ILE A 151 7.65 -0.83 10.57
C ILE A 151 9.13 -1.21 10.58
N ILE A 152 9.49 -2.24 11.32
CA ILE A 152 10.81 -2.88 11.23
C ILE A 152 10.62 -4.20 10.49
N ILE A 153 11.41 -4.40 9.45
CA ILE A 153 11.40 -5.63 8.64
C ILE A 153 12.68 -6.42 8.82
N SER A 154 12.58 -7.73 8.92
CA SER A 154 13.68 -8.64 9.22
C SER A 154 14.72 -8.69 8.12
N ALA A 155 16.01 -8.77 8.50
CA ALA A 155 17.09 -9.02 7.58
C ALA A 155 17.16 -10.49 7.13
N THR A 156 16.78 -11.41 8.02
CA THR A 156 16.95 -12.85 7.82
C THR A 156 15.67 -13.58 7.45
N ASP A 157 14.54 -13.20 8.03
CA ASP A 157 13.22 -13.80 7.74
C ASP A 157 12.63 -13.17 6.48
N LYS A 158 13.00 -13.75 5.34
CA LYS A 158 12.68 -13.23 4.01
C LYS A 158 12.53 -14.32 2.97
N ALA A 159 11.76 -14.05 1.91
CA ALA A 159 11.74 -14.90 0.74
C ALA A 159 13.09 -14.88 0.01
N ILE A 160 13.43 -16.00 -0.61
CA ILE A 160 14.66 -16.13 -1.42
C ILE A 160 14.64 -15.07 -2.52
N GLY A 161 15.75 -14.38 -2.74
CA GLY A 161 15.90 -13.35 -3.76
C GLY A 161 15.36 -11.98 -3.33
N SER A 162 14.94 -11.79 -2.07
CA SER A 162 14.51 -10.49 -1.56
C SER A 162 15.67 -9.49 -1.51
N ASP A 163 15.45 -8.33 -2.14
CA ASP A 163 16.32 -7.17 -2.04
C ASP A 163 16.26 -6.51 -0.66
N ASN A 164 17.19 -5.62 -0.39
CA ASN A 164 17.12 -4.74 0.76
C ASN A 164 16.18 -3.57 0.48
N PRO A 165 15.42 -3.09 1.48
CA PRO A 165 14.54 -1.95 1.31
C PRO A 165 15.34 -0.68 0.99
N ALA A 166 14.69 0.24 0.29
CA ALA A 166 15.19 1.59 0.03
C ALA A 166 14.00 2.55 -0.09
N ALA A 167 14.26 3.82 0.18
CA ALA A 167 13.32 4.91 -0.02
C ALA A 167 13.25 5.34 -1.50
#